data_d1918a3654a2324306b5cf94b60d2569
#
_entry.id   d1918a3654a2324306b5cf94b60d2569
#
_cell.length_a   1.000
_cell.length_b   1.000
_cell.length_c   1.000
_cell.angle_alpha   90.00
_cell.angle_beta   90.00
_cell.angle_gamma   90.00
#
_symmetry.space_group_name_H-M   'P 1'
#
loop_
_entity.id
_entity.type
_entity.pdbx_description
1 polymer ?
#
loop_
_entity_poly.entity_id
_entity_poly.type
_entity_poly.pdbx_seq_one_letter_code
_entity_poly.pdbx_strand_id
1 'polypeptide(L)'
;MNKKAKINKKVTDVHATNIKSVLPNKHFHFEISNGQLDVIVKNNSQNNSFNLNDIMEVGSRNNSKRGFLFVSKILGKHIPNNPKIINRYTQKLTNKIKNKIKNDNVLFVGFAETATCLSQLIFEQYISFYKKHRNHYSNNTNNASKKEQSLIKSVKLENLLEKKIQYIHTTRYLLDESLLINFQEEHSHAPNHIVYDTINDKDKIQSLVLIDDELSTGKTCINFIKELIETNQFTSLKTIYIVSITNWIEDNRIKEMKKEIGIQYHVNLNFVDLIKGSFEFIPNEQYKQNIKEVVDDNTSFNTQNNKNKNNVIKSNFKNRLGCNLSGIQYVEQYVSNNIHLLTDNINKEDKNILILGTGEFMYIPFKFAQFLEKKFVHKNIFFQSTTRSPVIVNENEAIKSSVSFKDNYNDNIDNYVYNLDVKQYDKIFIIYETDEKYNIDLKSNISDKNYIFHINLK
;
A
#
# COMPACT_ATOMS: atom_id res chain seq x y z
N MET A 1 -13.14 -85.50 -11.11
CA MET A 1 -14.04 -84.75 -10.20
C MET A 1 -13.17 -83.69 -9.51
N ASN A 2 -13.26 -82.46 -9.99
CA ASN A 2 -12.43 -81.30 -9.50
C ASN A 2 -13.19 -80.54 -8.41
N LYS A 3 -12.60 -80.49 -7.22
CA LYS A 3 -12.99 -79.49 -6.17
C LYS A 3 -12.13 -78.24 -6.27
N LYS A 4 -12.78 -77.12 -6.66
CA LYS A 4 -12.21 -75.79 -6.62
C LYS A 4 -12.18 -75.29 -5.18
N ALA A 5 -10.98 -74.95 -4.65
CA ALA A 5 -10.83 -74.24 -3.38
C ALA A 5 -11.07 -72.75 -3.60
N LYS A 6 -11.99 -72.17 -2.81
CA LYS A 6 -12.17 -70.68 -2.72
C LYS A 6 -11.14 -70.11 -1.81
N ILE A 7 -10.29 -69.21 -2.33
CA ILE A 7 -9.39 -68.40 -1.54
C ILE A 7 -10.11 -67.09 -1.22
N ASN A 8 -10.45 -66.89 0.06
CA ASN A 8 -10.93 -65.61 0.58
C ASN A 8 -9.76 -64.65 0.75
N LYS A 9 -9.66 -63.63 -0.12
CA LYS A 9 -8.79 -62.49 0.11
C LYS A 9 -9.50 -61.48 1.04
N LYS A 10 -9.05 -61.40 2.30
CA LYS A 10 -9.33 -60.26 3.18
C LYS A 10 -8.57 -59.05 2.61
N VAL A 11 -9.31 -58.07 2.10
CA VAL A 11 -8.78 -56.75 1.79
C VAL A 11 -8.70 -56.01 3.12
N THR A 12 -7.51 -55.76 3.62
CA THR A 12 -7.26 -54.86 4.72
C THR A 12 -7.29 -53.43 4.15
N ASP A 13 -8.30 -52.67 4.54
CA ASP A 13 -8.37 -51.24 4.28
C ASP A 13 -7.17 -50.55 4.94
N VAL A 14 -6.18 -50.15 4.12
CA VAL A 14 -5.12 -49.23 4.51
C VAL A 14 -5.71 -47.84 4.46
N HIS A 15 -5.97 -47.24 5.61
CA HIS A 15 -6.26 -45.83 5.73
C HIS A 15 -5.17 -45.02 5.01
N ALA A 16 -5.53 -44.48 3.83
CA ALA A 16 -4.70 -43.48 3.16
C ALA A 16 -4.65 -42.21 4.01
N THR A 17 -3.63 -42.11 4.79
CA THR A 17 -3.23 -40.82 5.42
C THR A 17 -3.01 -39.84 4.28
N ASN A 18 -3.85 -38.81 4.18
CA ASN A 18 -3.68 -37.66 3.30
C ASN A 18 -2.38 -36.92 3.68
N ILE A 19 -1.26 -37.37 3.17
CA ILE A 19 -0.03 -36.58 3.14
C ILE A 19 -0.28 -35.47 2.13
N LYS A 20 -0.69 -34.28 2.59
CA LYS A 20 -0.63 -33.07 1.79
C LYS A 20 0.81 -32.93 1.34
N SER A 21 1.10 -33.20 0.07
CA SER A 21 2.38 -32.94 -0.54
C SER A 21 2.70 -31.45 -0.36
N VAL A 22 3.64 -31.14 0.50
CA VAL A 22 4.15 -29.77 0.65
C VAL A 22 4.94 -29.49 -0.61
N LEU A 23 4.43 -28.61 -1.47
CA LEU A 23 5.14 -28.21 -2.67
C LEU A 23 6.45 -27.49 -2.26
N PRO A 24 7.56 -27.69 -3.00
CA PRO A 24 8.85 -27.08 -2.66
C PRO A 24 8.77 -25.55 -2.72
N ASN A 25 9.58 -24.88 -1.90
CA ASN A 25 9.74 -23.43 -1.95
C ASN A 25 10.32 -23.01 -3.31
N LYS A 26 9.97 -21.79 -3.74
CA LYS A 26 10.54 -21.20 -4.96
C LYS A 26 11.76 -20.36 -4.60
N HIS A 27 12.85 -20.52 -5.33
CA HIS A 27 14.09 -19.79 -5.16
C HIS A 27 14.27 -18.79 -6.30
N PHE A 28 14.69 -17.58 -5.97
CA PHE A 28 14.99 -16.50 -6.91
C PHE A 28 16.35 -15.93 -6.56
N HIS A 29 17.16 -15.69 -7.58
CA HIS A 29 18.47 -15.08 -7.45
C HIS A 29 18.51 -13.78 -8.27
N PHE A 30 18.99 -12.70 -7.66
CA PHE A 30 19.12 -11.39 -8.30
C PHE A 30 20.55 -10.91 -8.12
N GLU A 31 21.20 -10.60 -9.25
CA GLU A 31 22.47 -9.89 -9.28
C GLU A 31 22.21 -8.40 -9.45
N ILE A 32 22.72 -7.58 -8.55
CA ILE A 32 22.59 -6.12 -8.57
C ILE A 32 23.95 -5.47 -8.33
N SER A 33 24.08 -4.18 -8.62
CA SER A 33 25.35 -3.44 -8.51
C SER A 33 25.98 -3.54 -7.13
N ASN A 34 25.20 -3.60 -6.08
CA ASN A 34 25.67 -3.64 -4.69
C ASN A 34 25.95 -5.07 -4.17
N GLY A 35 25.60 -6.12 -4.91
CA GLY A 35 25.80 -7.50 -4.48
C GLY A 35 24.79 -8.47 -5.07
N GLN A 36 24.55 -9.57 -4.34
CA GLN A 36 23.62 -10.63 -4.71
C GLN A 36 22.51 -10.76 -3.69
N LEU A 37 21.28 -10.96 -4.16
CA LEU A 37 20.11 -11.17 -3.31
C LEU A 37 19.47 -12.50 -3.64
N ASP A 38 19.47 -13.41 -2.67
CA ASP A 38 18.77 -14.69 -2.73
C ASP A 38 17.44 -14.59 -2.01
N VAL A 39 16.35 -14.98 -2.67
CA VAL A 39 15.00 -14.90 -2.13
C VAL A 39 14.33 -16.26 -2.17
N ILE A 40 13.82 -16.70 -1.04
CA ILE A 40 13.07 -17.94 -0.89
C ILE A 40 11.61 -17.60 -0.61
N VAL A 41 10.72 -17.93 -1.53
CA VAL A 41 9.28 -17.78 -1.37
C VAL A 41 8.69 -19.09 -0.87
N LYS A 42 8.04 -19.03 0.30
CA LYS A 42 7.37 -20.19 0.90
C LYS A 42 6.16 -20.59 0.09
N ASN A 43 6.14 -21.85 -0.32
CA ASN A 43 5.02 -22.41 -1.08
C ASN A 43 3.95 -22.92 -0.11
N ASN A 44 2.87 -22.17 0.03
CA ASN A 44 1.69 -22.64 0.74
C ASN A 44 0.49 -22.66 -0.22
N SER A 45 -0.52 -23.46 0.08
CA SER A 45 -1.71 -23.64 -0.76
C SER A 45 -2.47 -22.33 -1.08
N GLN A 46 -2.23 -21.28 -0.33
CA GLN A 46 -2.85 -19.96 -0.54
C GLN A 46 -2.01 -19.03 -1.45
N ASN A 47 -0.70 -19.31 -1.61
CA ASN A 47 0.25 -18.45 -2.34
C ASN A 47 0.66 -19.00 -3.71
N ASN A 48 0.18 -20.19 -4.12
CA ASN A 48 0.56 -20.84 -5.39
C ASN A 48 0.23 -20.03 -6.66
N SER A 49 -0.60 -19.01 -6.55
CA SER A 49 -1.05 -18.20 -7.70
C SER A 49 -0.15 -16.99 -8.00
N PHE A 50 0.93 -16.78 -7.23
CA PHE A 50 1.81 -15.63 -7.39
C PHE A 50 3.23 -16.04 -7.70
N ASN A 51 3.81 -15.44 -8.74
CA ASN A 51 5.23 -15.45 -8.98
C ASN A 51 5.83 -14.15 -8.45
N LEU A 52 6.96 -14.21 -7.74
CA LEU A 52 7.65 -13.02 -7.23
C LEU A 52 7.97 -12.05 -8.37
N ASN A 53 8.45 -12.56 -9.49
CA ASN A 53 8.81 -11.74 -10.66
C ASN A 53 7.63 -10.97 -11.29
N ASP A 54 6.38 -11.39 -11.04
CA ASP A 54 5.19 -10.66 -11.50
C ASP A 54 4.87 -9.44 -10.61
N ILE A 55 5.38 -9.44 -9.38
CA ILE A 55 5.04 -8.48 -8.32
C ILE A 55 6.19 -7.54 -8.00
N MET A 56 7.43 -8.06 -8.01
CA MET A 56 8.63 -7.36 -7.58
C MET A 56 9.77 -7.52 -8.57
N GLU A 57 10.61 -6.51 -8.61
CA GLU A 57 11.99 -6.51 -9.11
C GLU A 57 12.91 -6.05 -7.98
N VAL A 58 14.20 -6.01 -8.24
CA VAL A 58 15.22 -5.59 -7.27
C VAL A 58 16.05 -4.48 -7.88
N GLY A 59 16.38 -3.48 -7.07
CA GLY A 59 17.30 -2.40 -7.44
C GLY A 59 18.31 -2.14 -6.33
N SER A 60 19.46 -1.61 -6.70
CA SER A 60 20.50 -1.19 -5.78
C SER A 60 20.12 0.11 -5.07
N ARG A 61 20.46 0.22 -3.79
CA ARG A 61 20.14 1.38 -2.96
C ARG A 61 21.40 1.90 -2.27
N ASN A 62 21.56 3.23 -2.27
CA ASN A 62 22.62 3.86 -1.49
C ASN A 62 22.17 4.01 -0.03
N ASN A 63 22.34 2.93 0.74
CA ASN A 63 21.97 2.89 2.15
C ASN A 63 22.89 1.93 2.91
N SER A 64 23.59 2.41 3.93
CA SER A 64 24.57 1.63 4.69
C SER A 64 24.01 0.37 5.39
N LYS A 65 22.72 0.34 5.69
CA LYS A 65 22.07 -0.77 6.39
C LYS A 65 21.44 -1.79 5.44
N ARG A 66 21.02 -1.36 4.23
CA ARG A 66 20.35 -2.22 3.28
C ARG A 66 20.67 -1.77 1.85
N GLY A 67 21.62 -2.46 1.20
CA GLY A 67 22.14 -2.13 -0.13
C GLY A 67 21.21 -2.41 -1.31
N PHE A 68 19.98 -2.86 -1.06
CA PHE A 68 18.99 -3.19 -2.08
C PHE A 68 17.59 -2.68 -1.71
N LEU A 69 16.72 -2.63 -2.71
CA LEU A 69 15.30 -2.31 -2.58
C LEU A 69 14.48 -3.33 -3.37
N PHE A 70 13.44 -3.88 -2.77
CA PHE A 70 12.39 -4.54 -3.52
C PHE A 70 11.51 -3.49 -4.19
N VAL A 71 11.51 -3.49 -5.51
CA VAL A 71 10.78 -2.54 -6.35
C VAL A 71 9.46 -3.16 -6.78
N SER A 72 8.36 -2.67 -6.23
CA SER A 72 7.04 -3.19 -6.56
C SER A 72 6.63 -2.84 -7.98
N LYS A 73 6.21 -3.88 -8.74
CA LYS A 73 5.64 -3.77 -10.09
C LYS A 73 4.13 -3.50 -10.08
N ILE A 74 3.50 -3.48 -8.90
CA ILE A 74 2.03 -3.47 -8.77
C ILE A 74 1.49 -2.30 -7.94
N LEU A 75 2.32 -1.31 -7.62
CA LEU A 75 1.90 -0.14 -6.83
C LEU A 75 1.87 1.17 -7.61
N GLY A 76 2.55 1.24 -8.75
CA GLY A 76 2.70 2.50 -9.46
C GLY A 76 3.54 3.52 -8.69
N LYS A 77 4.57 3.10 -7.96
CA LYS A 77 5.47 4.00 -7.21
C LYS A 77 6.76 4.26 -7.99
N HIS A 78 7.57 3.22 -8.17
CA HIS A 78 8.84 3.30 -8.91
C HIS A 78 8.69 2.90 -10.38
N ILE A 79 7.68 2.09 -10.69
CA ILE A 79 7.38 1.59 -12.03
C ILE A 79 5.94 1.99 -12.38
N PRO A 80 5.71 2.66 -13.51
CA PRO A 80 4.35 2.96 -13.98
C PRO A 80 3.57 1.67 -14.20
N ASN A 81 2.30 1.65 -13.79
CA ASN A 81 1.48 0.47 -13.96
C ASN A 81 0.03 0.79 -14.32
N ASN A 82 -0.63 -0.17 -14.94
CA ASN A 82 -2.03 -0.05 -15.30
C ASN A 82 -2.93 -0.15 -14.05
N PRO A 83 -3.95 0.73 -13.88
CA PRO A 83 -4.87 0.70 -12.75
C PRO A 83 -5.57 -0.65 -12.53
N LYS A 84 -5.88 -1.43 -13.58
CA LYS A 84 -6.48 -2.77 -13.43
C LYS A 84 -5.56 -3.73 -12.72
N ILE A 85 -4.25 -3.67 -13.00
CA ILE A 85 -3.26 -4.53 -12.35
C ILE A 85 -3.20 -4.19 -10.87
N ILE A 86 -3.08 -2.91 -10.51
CA ILE A 86 -3.09 -2.42 -9.12
C ILE A 86 -4.35 -2.89 -8.41
N ASN A 87 -5.54 -2.66 -8.99
CA ASN A 87 -6.82 -3.10 -8.42
C ASN A 87 -6.90 -4.63 -8.24
N ARG A 88 -6.37 -5.41 -9.18
CA ARG A 88 -6.38 -6.88 -9.10
C ARG A 88 -5.62 -7.39 -7.88
N TYR A 89 -4.47 -6.82 -7.58
CA TYR A 89 -3.66 -7.26 -6.44
C TYR A 89 -4.20 -6.75 -5.10
N THR A 90 -4.72 -5.51 -5.05
CA THR A 90 -5.42 -5.01 -3.87
C THR A 90 -6.67 -5.85 -3.56
N GLN A 91 -7.44 -6.25 -4.59
CA GLN A 91 -8.59 -7.14 -4.43
C GLN A 91 -8.22 -8.50 -3.86
N LYS A 92 -7.05 -9.05 -4.24
CA LYS A 92 -6.57 -10.32 -3.69
C LYS A 92 -6.22 -10.19 -2.20
N LEU A 93 -5.60 -9.09 -1.77
CA LEU A 93 -5.37 -8.80 -0.34
C LEU A 93 -6.67 -8.60 0.42
N THR A 94 -7.60 -7.80 -0.12
CA THR A 94 -8.93 -7.60 0.46
C THR A 94 -9.67 -8.92 0.64
N ASN A 95 -9.61 -9.82 -0.35
CA ASN A 95 -10.24 -11.14 -0.26
C ASN A 95 -9.64 -12.03 0.84
N LYS A 96 -8.34 -11.88 1.16
CA LYS A 96 -7.71 -12.61 2.25
C LYS A 96 -8.11 -12.11 3.64
N ILE A 97 -8.44 -10.83 3.78
CA ILE A 97 -8.76 -10.23 5.09
C ILE A 97 -10.26 -10.15 5.37
N LYS A 98 -11.10 -9.91 4.35
CA LYS A 98 -12.54 -9.60 4.53
C LYS A 98 -13.32 -10.61 5.35
N ASN A 99 -12.97 -11.90 5.26
CA ASN A 99 -13.62 -12.98 6.00
C ASN A 99 -12.94 -13.26 7.37
N LYS A 100 -11.78 -12.67 7.63
CA LYS A 100 -11.06 -12.80 8.90
C LYS A 100 -11.54 -11.78 9.91
N ILE A 101 -11.91 -10.58 9.46
CA ILE A 101 -12.42 -9.51 10.33
C ILE A 101 -13.83 -9.91 10.79
N LYS A 102 -13.95 -10.18 12.09
CA LYS A 102 -15.20 -10.63 12.73
C LYS A 102 -16.01 -9.50 13.34
N ASN A 103 -15.36 -8.39 13.65
CA ASN A 103 -15.92 -7.26 14.36
C ASN A 103 -16.39 -6.18 13.39
N ASP A 104 -17.40 -5.42 13.78
CA ASP A 104 -17.99 -4.36 12.94
C ASP A 104 -17.24 -3.01 13.03
N ASN A 105 -16.60 -2.71 14.18
CA ASN A 105 -15.87 -1.46 14.37
C ASN A 105 -14.40 -1.65 13.99
N VAL A 106 -14.03 -1.15 12.82
CA VAL A 106 -12.73 -1.43 12.19
C VAL A 106 -12.03 -0.14 11.81
N LEU A 107 -10.78 0.00 12.22
CA LEU A 107 -9.88 1.05 11.77
C LEU A 107 -8.85 0.46 10.81
N PHE A 108 -8.80 1.00 9.59
CA PHE A 108 -7.74 0.72 8.63
C PHE A 108 -6.66 1.81 8.74
N VAL A 109 -5.40 1.41 8.75
CA VAL A 109 -4.26 2.34 8.83
C VAL A 109 -3.26 1.99 7.73
N GLY A 110 -3.00 2.94 6.83
CA GLY A 110 -1.95 2.80 5.81
C GLY A 110 -0.64 3.42 6.27
N PHE A 111 0.49 2.79 5.95
CA PHE A 111 1.79 3.39 6.23
C PHE A 111 2.29 4.24 5.06
N ALA A 112 2.69 5.46 5.35
CA ALA A 112 3.39 6.31 4.39
C ALA A 112 4.82 5.80 4.16
N GLU A 113 5.35 5.92 2.97
CA GLU A 113 4.85 6.67 1.82
C GLU A 113 4.16 5.74 0.80
N THR A 114 4.69 4.53 0.60
CA THR A 114 4.38 3.62 -0.51
C THR A 114 3.00 2.98 -0.39
N ALA A 115 2.55 2.70 0.83
CA ALA A 115 1.29 1.98 1.04
C ALA A 115 0.04 2.87 1.12
N THR A 116 0.14 4.19 0.91
CA THR A 116 -1.02 5.10 1.04
C THR A 116 -2.14 4.77 0.05
N CYS A 117 -1.84 4.61 -1.23
CA CYS A 117 -2.84 4.21 -2.22
C CYS A 117 -3.31 2.76 -2.02
N LEU A 118 -2.38 1.83 -1.77
CA LEU A 118 -2.69 0.42 -1.52
C LEU A 118 -3.73 0.26 -0.40
N SER A 119 -3.48 0.91 0.73
CA SER A 119 -4.31 0.81 1.92
C SER A 119 -5.70 1.42 1.72
N GLN A 120 -5.79 2.56 1.05
CA GLN A 120 -7.06 3.21 0.77
C GLN A 120 -7.89 2.41 -0.24
N LEU A 121 -7.27 1.76 -1.23
CA LEU A 121 -7.95 0.84 -2.14
C LEU A 121 -8.46 -0.42 -1.43
N ILE A 122 -7.69 -0.99 -0.51
CA ILE A 122 -8.14 -2.13 0.31
C ILE A 122 -9.35 -1.73 1.16
N PHE A 123 -9.31 -0.55 1.78
CA PHE A 123 -10.42 0.01 2.55
C PHE A 123 -11.69 0.20 1.68
N GLU A 124 -11.57 0.83 0.50
CA GLU A 124 -12.67 1.02 -0.45
C GLU A 124 -13.31 -0.31 -0.86
N GLN A 125 -12.48 -1.29 -1.18
CA GLN A 125 -12.93 -2.63 -1.59
C GLN A 125 -13.57 -3.39 -0.42
N TYR A 126 -13.07 -3.22 0.80
CA TYR A 126 -13.67 -3.81 2.00
C TYR A 126 -15.07 -3.23 2.28
N ILE A 127 -15.24 -1.91 2.19
CA ILE A 127 -16.55 -1.26 2.32
C ILE A 127 -17.52 -1.78 1.25
N SER A 128 -17.07 -1.89 0.00
CA SER A 128 -17.89 -2.41 -1.10
C SER A 128 -18.36 -3.85 -0.85
N PHE A 129 -17.46 -4.69 -0.30
CA PHE A 129 -17.80 -6.04 0.12
C PHE A 129 -18.84 -6.05 1.26
N TYR A 130 -18.63 -5.23 2.29
CA TYR A 130 -19.51 -5.15 3.45
C TYR A 130 -20.92 -4.68 3.09
N LYS A 131 -21.05 -3.68 2.20
CA LYS A 131 -22.33 -3.23 1.66
C LYS A 131 -23.08 -4.36 0.95
N LYS A 132 -22.43 -5.11 0.08
CA LYS A 132 -23.03 -6.22 -0.66
C LYS A 132 -23.58 -7.32 0.28
N HIS A 133 -22.81 -7.69 1.29
CA HIS A 133 -23.19 -8.78 2.19
C HIS A 133 -24.39 -8.42 3.09
N ARG A 134 -24.44 -7.19 3.60
CA ARG A 134 -25.59 -6.77 4.43
C ARG A 134 -26.86 -6.54 3.62
N ASN A 135 -26.78 -6.12 2.37
CA ASN A 135 -27.95 -6.01 1.49
C ASN A 135 -28.61 -7.36 1.20
N HIS A 136 -27.84 -8.46 1.14
CA HIS A 136 -28.40 -9.81 0.96
C HIS A 136 -29.22 -10.30 2.17
N TYR A 137 -28.88 -9.91 3.39
CA TYR A 137 -29.67 -10.28 4.58
C TYR A 137 -30.98 -9.49 4.71
N SER A 138 -31.15 -8.36 4.01
CA SER A 138 -32.34 -7.53 4.10
C SER A 138 -33.43 -7.84 3.06
N ASN A 139 -33.13 -8.60 2.02
CA ASN A 139 -34.06 -8.86 0.91
C ASN A 139 -35.02 -10.04 1.15
N ASN A 140 -34.92 -10.74 2.28
CA ASN A 140 -35.76 -11.91 2.57
C ASN A 140 -37.10 -11.58 3.27
N THR A 141 -37.54 -10.31 3.31
CA THR A 141 -38.86 -9.94 3.84
C THR A 141 -39.77 -9.43 2.73
N ASN A 142 -40.76 -10.26 2.40
CA ASN A 142 -41.82 -9.91 1.44
C ASN A 142 -42.80 -8.93 2.04
N ASN A 143 -42.98 -7.70 1.50
CA ASN A 143 -44.26 -6.97 1.39
C ASN A 143 -44.10 -5.58 0.75
N ALA A 144 -45.18 -5.02 0.25
CA ALA A 144 -45.37 -4.02 -0.79
C ALA A 144 -45.06 -2.52 -0.47
N SER A 145 -44.37 -2.20 0.58
CA SER A 145 -43.81 -0.86 0.83
C SER A 145 -42.28 -0.82 0.59
N LYS A 146 -41.84 -1.63 -0.34
CA LYS A 146 -40.41 -2.01 -0.52
C LYS A 146 -39.47 -0.85 -0.84
N LYS A 147 -39.91 0.18 -1.54
CA LYS A 147 -39.03 1.25 -2.04
C LYS A 147 -38.63 2.24 -0.94
N GLU A 148 -39.56 2.67 -0.10
CA GLU A 148 -39.26 3.54 1.06
C GLU A 148 -38.50 2.80 2.14
N GLN A 149 -38.87 1.56 2.45
CA GLN A 149 -38.15 0.75 3.42
C GLN A 149 -36.75 0.38 2.94
N SER A 150 -36.54 0.19 1.64
CA SER A 150 -35.20 -0.05 1.08
C SER A 150 -34.33 1.21 1.16
N LEU A 151 -34.91 2.40 0.94
CA LEU A 151 -34.21 3.67 1.04
C LEU A 151 -33.82 3.98 2.50
N ILE A 152 -34.77 3.81 3.45
CA ILE A 152 -34.49 3.99 4.87
C ILE A 152 -33.44 2.99 5.38
N LYS A 153 -33.47 1.75 4.91
CA LYS A 153 -32.46 0.74 5.24
C LYS A 153 -31.10 1.08 4.66
N SER A 154 -31.02 1.58 3.41
CA SER A 154 -29.75 2.01 2.81
C SER A 154 -29.14 3.19 3.57
N VAL A 155 -29.92 4.20 3.93
CA VAL A 155 -29.45 5.35 4.72
C VAL A 155 -29.00 4.91 6.12
N LYS A 156 -29.72 4.01 6.78
CA LYS A 156 -29.29 3.45 8.08
C LYS A 156 -27.99 2.66 7.97
N LEU A 157 -27.83 1.89 6.90
CA LEU A 157 -26.60 1.13 6.66
C LEU A 157 -25.42 2.07 6.37
N GLU A 158 -25.62 3.11 5.57
CA GLU A 158 -24.60 4.11 5.29
C GLU A 158 -24.17 4.85 6.56
N ASN A 159 -25.10 5.32 7.38
CA ASN A 159 -24.80 5.94 8.67
C ASN A 159 -24.06 5.00 9.63
N LEU A 160 -24.37 3.69 9.59
CA LEU A 160 -23.67 2.69 10.38
C LEU A 160 -22.24 2.48 9.89
N LEU A 161 -22.04 2.38 8.57
CA LEU A 161 -20.72 2.21 7.97
C LEU A 161 -19.84 3.41 8.21
N GLU A 162 -20.40 4.61 8.13
CA GLU A 162 -19.73 5.88 8.35
C GLU A 162 -19.01 5.93 9.70
N LYS A 163 -19.64 5.41 10.75
CA LYS A 163 -19.13 5.43 12.12
C LYS A 163 -18.26 4.22 12.47
N LYS A 164 -18.53 3.08 11.86
CA LYS A 164 -17.93 1.79 12.27
C LYS A 164 -16.68 1.41 11.49
N ILE A 165 -16.56 1.86 10.23
CA ILE A 165 -15.43 1.51 9.39
C ILE A 165 -14.74 2.78 8.94
N GLN A 166 -13.53 3.00 9.45
CA GLN A 166 -12.76 4.22 9.26
C GLN A 166 -11.39 3.88 8.69
N TYR A 167 -10.80 4.84 8.00
CA TYR A 167 -9.47 4.77 7.42
C TYR A 167 -8.68 6.01 7.78
N ILE A 168 -7.42 5.81 8.12
CA ILE A 168 -6.39 6.83 8.23
C ILE A 168 -5.11 6.33 7.57
N HIS A 169 -4.17 7.21 7.31
CA HIS A 169 -2.80 6.81 7.02
C HIS A 169 -1.81 7.67 7.79
N THR A 170 -0.63 7.11 8.04
CA THR A 170 0.48 7.89 8.56
C THR A 170 0.95 8.87 7.49
N THR A 171 1.51 9.98 7.89
CA THR A 171 2.13 10.95 6.98
C THR A 171 3.48 11.38 7.50
N ARG A 172 4.31 11.88 6.61
CA ARG A 172 5.61 12.46 6.95
C ARG A 172 5.58 13.98 6.98
N TYR A 173 4.41 14.57 6.74
CA TYR A 173 4.21 16.01 6.65
C TYR A 173 3.54 16.58 7.89
N LEU A 174 4.00 17.74 8.32
CA LEU A 174 3.37 18.51 9.39
C LEU A 174 2.18 19.29 8.83
N LEU A 175 1.01 19.07 9.42
CA LEU A 175 -0.24 19.76 9.12
C LEU A 175 -0.73 20.50 10.35
N ASP A 176 -1.58 21.51 10.17
CA ASP A 176 -2.20 22.27 11.27
C ASP A 176 -3.43 21.52 11.83
N GLU A 177 -3.16 20.34 12.37
CA GLU A 177 -4.20 19.43 12.88
C GLU A 177 -3.75 18.79 14.19
N SER A 178 -4.68 18.33 14.99
CA SER A 178 -4.41 17.65 16.26
C SER A 178 -3.68 16.32 16.04
N LEU A 179 -2.59 16.12 16.74
CA LEU A 179 -1.80 14.91 16.69
C LEU A 179 -2.43 13.82 17.57
N LEU A 180 -2.52 12.60 17.04
CA LEU A 180 -2.82 11.39 17.81
C LEU A 180 -1.54 10.70 18.25
N ILE A 181 -0.64 10.42 17.30
CA ILE A 181 0.63 9.72 17.52
C ILE A 181 1.72 10.34 16.64
N ASN A 182 2.93 10.40 17.19
CA ASN A 182 4.15 10.69 16.43
C ASN A 182 5.22 9.70 16.86
N PHE A 183 5.63 8.81 15.96
CA PHE A 183 6.63 7.80 16.26
C PHE A 183 7.73 7.77 15.19
N GLN A 184 8.89 7.20 15.55
CA GLN A 184 10.05 7.15 14.69
C GLN A 184 10.31 5.74 14.16
N GLU A 185 10.72 5.66 12.90
CA GLU A 185 11.23 4.47 12.25
C GLU A 185 12.76 4.53 12.20
N GLU A 186 13.44 3.65 12.92
CA GLU A 186 14.90 3.67 13.14
C GLU A 186 15.76 3.54 11.86
N HIS A 187 15.17 3.14 10.72
CA HIS A 187 15.91 2.73 9.53
C HIS A 187 15.45 3.40 8.24
N SER A 188 14.60 4.43 8.34
CA SER A 188 14.07 5.17 7.19
C SER A 188 14.86 6.45 6.91
N HIS A 189 14.91 6.89 5.64
CA HIS A 189 15.42 8.21 5.26
C HIS A 189 14.51 9.37 5.74
N ALA A 190 13.27 9.03 6.13
CA ALA A 190 12.32 9.94 6.75
C ALA A 190 11.71 9.23 7.96
N PRO A 191 12.39 9.27 9.13
CA PRO A 191 12.08 8.40 10.26
C PRO A 191 10.74 8.71 10.93
N ASN A 192 10.22 9.93 10.82
CA ASN A 192 9.02 10.35 11.52
C ASN A 192 7.76 9.87 10.80
N HIS A 193 6.88 9.21 11.53
CA HIS A 193 5.52 8.92 11.14
C HIS A 193 4.56 9.69 12.04
N ILE A 194 3.68 10.46 11.43
CA ILE A 194 2.69 11.29 12.10
C ILE A 194 1.31 10.72 11.81
N VAL A 195 0.49 10.63 12.84
CA VAL A 195 -0.94 10.29 12.73
C VAL A 195 -1.74 11.41 13.36
N TYR A 196 -2.66 11.96 12.59
CA TYR A 196 -3.56 13.01 13.06
C TYR A 196 -4.83 12.43 13.67
N ASP A 197 -5.40 13.14 14.63
CA ASP A 197 -6.58 12.70 15.37
C ASP A 197 -7.88 12.99 14.59
N THR A 198 -8.15 12.17 13.60
CA THR A 198 -9.35 12.25 12.77
C THR A 198 -10.30 11.07 12.98
N ILE A 199 -10.05 10.24 14.00
CA ILE A 199 -10.79 9.01 14.27
C ILE A 199 -11.94 9.30 15.23
N ASN A 200 -13.15 8.89 14.84
CA ASN A 200 -14.33 8.94 15.71
C ASN A 200 -14.49 7.66 16.55
N ASP A 201 -15.09 7.79 17.73
CA ASP A 201 -15.46 6.64 18.57
C ASP A 201 -14.31 5.64 18.79
N LYS A 202 -13.09 6.12 19.09
CA LYS A 202 -11.88 5.31 19.26
C LYS A 202 -12.03 4.19 20.27
N ASP A 203 -12.75 4.46 21.35
CA ASP A 203 -13.08 3.51 22.41
C ASP A 203 -13.92 2.32 21.94
N LYS A 204 -14.59 2.43 20.79
CA LYS A 204 -15.41 1.37 20.19
C LYS A 204 -14.67 0.53 19.16
N ILE A 205 -13.47 0.95 18.70
CA ILE A 205 -12.68 0.22 17.71
C ILE A 205 -12.28 -1.15 18.27
N GLN A 206 -12.68 -2.21 17.58
CA GLN A 206 -12.42 -3.59 17.99
C GLN A 206 -11.38 -4.29 17.13
N SER A 207 -11.24 -3.87 15.89
CA SER A 207 -10.25 -4.39 14.96
C SER A 207 -9.42 -3.28 14.33
N LEU A 208 -8.10 -3.50 14.29
CA LEU A 208 -7.14 -2.63 13.62
C LEU A 208 -6.56 -3.39 12.42
N VAL A 209 -6.52 -2.77 11.26
CA VAL A 209 -5.93 -3.32 10.03
C VAL A 209 -4.80 -2.41 9.60
N LEU A 210 -3.57 -2.81 9.88
CA LEU A 210 -2.35 -2.09 9.48
C LEU A 210 -1.91 -2.58 8.11
N ILE A 211 -1.66 -1.67 7.18
CA ILE A 211 -1.34 -2.01 5.79
C ILE A 211 -0.03 -1.36 5.39
N ASP A 212 0.91 -2.20 4.95
CA ASP A 212 2.19 -1.79 4.37
C ASP A 212 2.42 -2.52 3.05
N ASP A 213 3.33 -2.07 2.22
CA ASP A 213 3.68 -2.78 0.98
C ASP A 213 4.65 -3.94 1.25
N GLU A 214 5.60 -3.77 2.16
CA GLU A 214 6.63 -4.75 2.50
C GLU A 214 6.83 -4.84 4.03
N LEU A 215 6.86 -6.05 4.55
CA LEU A 215 7.26 -6.32 5.93
C LEU A 215 8.65 -6.98 5.96
N SER A 216 9.68 -6.24 6.35
CA SER A 216 11.03 -6.78 6.53
C SER A 216 11.23 -7.33 7.95
N THR A 217 11.20 -6.48 8.96
CA THR A 217 11.35 -6.85 10.39
C THR A 217 10.04 -6.73 11.19
N GLY A 218 9.07 -5.97 10.67
CA GLY A 218 7.82 -5.65 11.35
C GLY A 218 7.96 -4.66 12.52
N LYS A 219 9.14 -4.08 12.75
CA LYS A 219 9.37 -3.14 13.87
C LYS A 219 8.46 -1.92 13.79
N THR A 220 8.31 -1.32 12.62
CA THR A 220 7.44 -0.14 12.39
C THR A 220 6.00 -0.41 12.83
N CYS A 221 5.45 -1.58 12.42
CA CYS A 221 4.10 -1.98 12.82
C CYS A 221 3.98 -2.18 14.32
N ILE A 222 4.97 -2.83 14.96
CA ILE A 222 4.95 -3.08 16.42
C ILE A 222 5.08 -1.77 17.19
N ASN A 223 5.96 -0.87 16.80
CA ASN A 223 6.10 0.43 17.42
C ASN A 223 4.79 1.23 17.32
N PHE A 224 4.19 1.26 16.13
CA PHE A 224 2.88 1.88 15.93
C PHE A 224 1.80 1.29 16.86
N ILE A 225 1.73 -0.04 16.97
CA ILE A 225 0.75 -0.73 17.83
C ILE A 225 0.92 -0.29 19.29
N LYS A 226 2.15 -0.27 19.77
CA LYS A 226 2.46 0.13 21.15
C LYS A 226 2.03 1.57 21.42
N GLU A 227 2.50 2.50 20.60
CA GLU A 227 2.15 3.92 20.71
C GLU A 227 0.62 4.14 20.67
N LEU A 228 -0.08 3.44 19.75
CA LEU A 228 -1.53 3.55 19.62
C LEU A 228 -2.25 3.09 20.89
N ILE A 229 -1.88 1.92 21.44
CA ILE A 229 -2.52 1.36 22.63
C ILE A 229 -2.18 2.20 23.86
N GLU A 230 -0.97 2.70 23.97
CA GLU A 230 -0.50 3.54 25.09
C GLU A 230 -1.20 4.91 25.15
N THR A 231 -1.87 5.35 24.08
CA THR A 231 -2.79 6.51 24.18
C THR A 231 -3.96 6.27 25.11
N ASN A 232 -4.27 5.02 25.48
CA ASN A 232 -5.43 4.60 26.26
C ASN A 232 -6.79 4.97 25.68
N GLN A 233 -6.86 5.29 24.38
CA GLN A 233 -8.10 5.68 23.71
C GLN A 233 -8.80 4.51 23.00
N PHE A 234 -8.10 3.39 22.77
CA PHE A 234 -8.60 2.22 22.03
C PHE A 234 -8.97 1.06 22.95
N THR A 235 -9.80 1.31 23.95
CA THR A 235 -10.09 0.40 25.06
C THR A 235 -10.84 -0.88 24.67
N SER A 236 -11.52 -0.90 23.52
CA SER A 236 -12.23 -2.09 22.98
C SER A 236 -11.41 -2.91 21.98
N LEU A 237 -10.14 -2.56 21.71
CA LEU A 237 -9.31 -3.24 20.72
C LEU A 237 -9.07 -4.71 21.10
N LYS A 238 -9.42 -5.64 20.21
CA LYS A 238 -9.30 -7.09 20.41
C LYS A 238 -8.39 -7.79 19.43
N THR A 239 -8.34 -7.28 18.19
CA THR A 239 -7.64 -7.96 17.10
C THR A 239 -6.93 -6.97 16.18
N ILE A 240 -5.69 -7.29 15.86
CA ILE A 240 -4.87 -6.54 14.89
C ILE A 240 -4.52 -7.45 13.73
N TYR A 241 -4.68 -6.92 12.52
CA TYR A 241 -4.25 -7.54 11.27
C TYR A 241 -3.13 -6.69 10.66
N ILE A 242 -1.95 -7.27 10.46
CA ILE A 242 -0.88 -6.65 9.68
C ILE A 242 -0.95 -7.24 8.28
N VAL A 243 -1.16 -6.39 7.28
CA VAL A 243 -1.43 -6.77 5.89
C VAL A 243 -0.33 -6.22 4.99
N SER A 244 0.23 -7.06 4.11
CA SER A 244 1.27 -6.62 3.18
C SER A 244 1.24 -7.38 1.85
N ILE A 245 1.92 -6.84 0.85
CA ILE A 245 2.19 -7.56 -0.39
C ILE A 245 3.21 -8.66 -0.12
N THR A 246 4.34 -8.30 0.50
CA THR A 246 5.40 -9.23 0.88
C THR A 246 5.67 -9.22 2.38
N ASN A 247 5.96 -10.39 2.92
CA ASN A 247 6.30 -10.57 4.33
C ASN A 247 7.54 -11.45 4.47
N TRP A 248 8.64 -10.82 4.84
CA TRP A 248 9.95 -11.42 5.02
C TRP A 248 10.28 -11.73 6.49
N ILE A 249 9.38 -11.42 7.42
CA ILE A 249 9.60 -11.65 8.85
C ILE A 249 9.70 -13.16 9.11
N GLU A 250 10.73 -13.59 9.81
CA GLU A 250 10.90 -14.98 10.21
C GLU A 250 9.74 -15.51 11.05
N ASP A 251 9.39 -16.79 10.90
CA ASP A 251 8.24 -17.38 11.58
C ASP A 251 8.39 -17.37 13.11
N ASN A 252 9.63 -17.54 13.61
CA ASN A 252 9.89 -17.46 15.05
C ASN A 252 9.66 -16.02 15.54
N ARG A 253 10.12 -15.02 14.80
CA ARG A 253 9.87 -13.62 15.14
C ARG A 253 8.38 -13.29 15.14
N ILE A 254 7.61 -13.80 14.17
CA ILE A 254 6.13 -13.66 14.16
C ILE A 254 5.51 -14.27 15.42
N LYS A 255 5.98 -15.43 15.88
CA LYS A 255 5.49 -16.06 17.13
C LYS A 255 5.79 -15.20 18.35
N GLU A 256 7.01 -14.65 18.43
CA GLU A 256 7.42 -13.74 19.49
C GLU A 256 6.56 -12.49 19.54
N MET A 257 6.37 -11.82 18.38
CA MET A 257 5.54 -10.62 18.27
C MET A 257 4.09 -10.88 18.70
N LYS A 258 3.51 -12.01 18.28
CA LYS A 258 2.16 -12.43 18.72
C LYS A 258 2.09 -12.66 20.22
N LYS A 259 3.11 -13.29 20.80
CA LYS A 259 3.19 -13.55 22.24
C LYS A 259 3.35 -12.23 23.02
N GLU A 260 4.24 -11.36 22.57
CA GLU A 260 4.49 -10.05 23.19
C GLU A 260 3.21 -9.21 23.25
N ILE A 261 2.57 -8.98 22.10
CA ILE A 261 1.33 -8.18 22.01
C ILE A 261 0.17 -8.86 22.77
N GLY A 262 0.06 -10.19 22.67
CA GLY A 262 -0.98 -10.95 23.36
C GLY A 262 -0.86 -10.92 24.89
N ILE A 263 0.34 -11.01 25.42
CA ILE A 263 0.59 -10.98 26.89
C ILE A 263 0.45 -9.54 27.42
N GLN A 264 1.10 -8.58 26.74
CA GLN A 264 1.20 -7.22 27.26
C GLN A 264 -0.12 -6.45 27.14
N TYR A 265 -0.84 -6.63 26.03
CA TYR A 265 -2.01 -5.81 25.72
C TYR A 265 -3.32 -6.60 25.59
N HIS A 266 -3.30 -7.92 25.73
CA HIS A 266 -4.47 -8.81 25.55
C HIS A 266 -5.13 -8.70 24.16
N VAL A 267 -4.35 -8.41 23.12
CA VAL A 267 -4.79 -8.24 21.73
C VAL A 267 -4.24 -9.35 20.84
N ASN A 268 -5.10 -9.91 19.98
CA ASN A 268 -4.70 -10.93 19.01
C ASN A 268 -4.01 -10.31 17.79
N LEU A 269 -2.78 -10.71 17.49
CA LEU A 269 -2.02 -10.25 16.32
C LEU A 269 -2.05 -11.28 15.20
N ASN A 270 -2.43 -10.86 13.99
CA ASN A 270 -2.52 -11.69 12.79
C ASN A 270 -1.75 -11.06 11.62
N PHE A 271 -1.16 -11.90 10.78
CA PHE A 271 -0.46 -11.48 9.55
C PHE A 271 -1.21 -12.01 8.33
N VAL A 272 -1.30 -11.16 7.30
CA VAL A 272 -1.95 -11.47 6.01
C VAL A 272 -1.08 -10.90 4.90
N ASP A 273 -0.57 -11.75 4.03
CA ASP A 273 0.33 -11.39 2.94
C ASP A 273 -0.07 -12.07 1.62
N LEU A 274 0.42 -11.56 0.49
CA LEU A 274 0.37 -12.24 -0.79
C LEU A 274 1.54 -13.20 -0.94
N ILE A 275 2.73 -12.77 -0.54
CA ILE A 275 3.97 -13.54 -0.58
C ILE A 275 4.58 -13.58 0.82
N LYS A 276 4.87 -14.78 1.30
CA LYS A 276 5.65 -15.03 2.50
C LYS A 276 6.97 -15.68 2.11
N GLY A 277 8.08 -15.19 2.64
CA GLY A 277 9.40 -15.72 2.33
C GLY A 277 10.48 -15.27 3.27
N SER A 278 11.71 -15.44 2.83
CA SER A 278 12.94 -14.92 3.43
C SER A 278 13.90 -14.49 2.33
N PHE A 279 14.87 -13.69 2.67
CA PHE A 279 15.94 -13.30 1.77
C PHE A 279 17.28 -13.25 2.48
N GLU A 280 18.35 -13.38 1.70
CA GLU A 280 19.73 -13.16 2.12
C GLU A 280 20.39 -12.22 1.13
N PHE A 281 21.06 -11.17 1.62
CA PHE A 281 21.81 -10.23 0.80
C PHE A 281 23.29 -10.36 1.06
N ILE A 282 24.07 -10.64 0.01
CA ILE A 282 25.52 -10.77 0.03
C ILE A 282 26.10 -9.53 -0.67
N PRO A 283 26.59 -8.53 0.09
CA PRO A 283 27.14 -7.31 -0.48
C PRO A 283 28.47 -7.59 -1.19
N ASN A 284 28.72 -6.93 -2.33
CA ASN A 284 30.00 -6.95 -3.01
C ASN A 284 31.04 -6.05 -2.29
N GLU A 285 32.32 -6.19 -2.66
CA GLU A 285 33.43 -5.48 -2.01
C GLU A 285 33.34 -3.96 -2.20
N GLN A 286 32.92 -3.48 -3.36
CA GLN A 286 32.76 -2.04 -3.64
C GLN A 286 31.68 -1.42 -2.73
N TYR A 287 30.56 -2.11 -2.56
CA TYR A 287 29.51 -1.65 -1.65
C TYR A 287 30.01 -1.61 -0.19
N LYS A 288 30.77 -2.62 0.24
CA LYS A 288 31.39 -2.66 1.57
C LYS A 288 32.35 -1.49 1.80
N GLN A 289 33.12 -1.10 0.77
CA GLN A 289 34.02 0.06 0.83
C GLN A 289 33.23 1.37 0.96
N ASN A 290 32.23 1.57 0.11
CA ASN A 290 31.36 2.76 0.15
C ASN A 290 30.65 2.94 1.50
N ILE A 291 30.25 1.83 2.16
CA ILE A 291 29.66 1.89 3.51
C ILE A 291 30.71 2.37 4.52
N LYS A 292 31.96 1.88 4.46
CA LYS A 292 33.02 2.28 5.38
C LYS A 292 33.33 3.77 5.28
N GLU A 293 33.40 4.29 4.06
CA GLU A 293 33.63 5.74 3.82
C GLU A 293 32.52 6.61 4.41
N VAL A 294 31.25 6.20 4.27
CA VAL A 294 30.09 6.91 4.84
C VAL A 294 30.06 6.84 6.37
N VAL A 295 30.61 5.77 6.97
CA VAL A 295 30.68 5.62 8.44
C VAL A 295 31.82 6.45 9.01
N ASP A 296 32.94 6.57 8.27
CA ASP A 296 34.09 7.38 8.68
C ASP A 296 33.83 8.89 8.51
N ASP A 297 32.98 9.27 7.55
CA ASP A 297 32.49 10.64 7.33
C ASP A 297 31.31 11.04 8.25
N ASN A 298 31.25 10.46 9.45
CA ASN A 298 30.28 10.85 10.49
C ASN A 298 30.42 12.32 10.92
N THR A 299 30.52 13.21 9.96
CA THR A 299 30.10 14.59 10.10
C THR A 299 28.57 14.59 10.10
N SER A 300 28.03 14.41 11.33
CA SER A 300 26.76 15.00 11.75
C SER A 300 25.85 15.41 10.57
N PHE A 301 25.02 14.49 10.05
CA PHE A 301 23.70 14.93 9.62
C PHE A 301 23.05 15.52 10.87
N ASN A 302 23.36 16.79 11.10
CA ASN A 302 22.63 17.62 12.01
C ASN A 302 21.16 17.52 11.56
N THR A 303 20.42 16.66 12.22
CA THR A 303 19.01 16.87 12.45
C THR A 303 18.89 18.13 13.30
N GLN A 304 19.40 19.25 12.79
CA GLN A 304 18.96 20.55 13.26
C GLN A 304 17.48 20.57 12.92
N ASN A 305 16.72 20.35 13.96
CA ASN A 305 15.37 20.81 14.14
C ASN A 305 15.24 22.22 13.52
N ASN A 306 15.06 22.31 12.23
CA ASN A 306 14.43 23.45 11.63
C ASN A 306 12.97 23.40 12.06
N LYS A 307 12.75 23.78 13.30
CA LYS A 307 11.47 24.25 13.81
C LYS A 307 11.12 25.57 13.12
N ASN A 308 11.16 25.63 11.82
CA ASN A 308 10.43 26.61 11.07
C ASN A 308 8.95 26.19 11.10
N LYS A 309 8.27 26.61 12.18
CA LYS A 309 6.82 26.49 12.39
C LYS A 309 5.97 27.10 11.26
N ASN A 310 6.55 27.51 10.13
CA ASN A 310 5.87 28.23 9.08
C ASN A 310 5.53 27.38 7.85
N ASN A 311 5.92 26.11 7.79
CA ASN A 311 5.65 25.24 6.64
C ASN A 311 4.50 24.27 6.92
N VAL A 312 3.39 24.79 7.38
CA VAL A 312 2.16 24.01 7.50
C VAL A 312 1.55 23.85 6.11
N ILE A 313 1.49 22.62 5.64
CA ILE A 313 0.85 22.29 4.35
C ILE A 313 -0.65 22.52 4.49
N LYS A 314 -1.17 23.39 3.66
CA LYS A 314 -2.61 23.50 3.43
C LYS A 314 -2.98 22.56 2.30
N SER A 315 -3.36 21.32 2.63
CA SER A 315 -4.00 20.45 1.68
C SER A 315 -5.46 20.87 1.52
N ASN A 316 -5.90 21.08 0.28
CA ASN A 316 -7.31 21.35 -0.02
C ASN A 316 -8.20 20.10 0.17
N PHE A 317 -7.58 18.94 0.43
CA PHE A 317 -8.28 17.67 0.59
C PHE A 317 -8.34 17.23 2.05
N LYS A 318 -9.50 17.40 2.69
CA LYS A 318 -9.75 16.88 4.03
C LYS A 318 -9.53 15.38 4.18
N ASN A 319 -9.67 14.62 3.07
CA ASN A 319 -9.47 13.16 3.03
C ASN A 319 -8.02 12.72 3.03
N ARG A 320 -7.05 13.64 3.01
CA ARG A 320 -5.63 13.31 3.14
C ARG A 320 -5.28 12.69 4.49
N LEU A 321 -5.97 13.11 5.53
CA LEU A 321 -5.68 12.62 6.89
C LEU A 321 -6.37 11.31 7.22
N GLY A 322 -7.44 11.01 6.50
CA GLY A 322 -8.24 9.83 6.68
C GLY A 322 -9.58 9.98 6.00
N CYS A 323 -10.30 8.89 5.87
CA CYS A 323 -11.64 8.90 5.31
C CYS A 323 -12.53 7.79 5.90
N ASN A 324 -13.81 7.95 5.65
CA ASN A 324 -14.86 7.00 5.91
C ASN A 324 -15.63 6.77 4.60
N LEU A 325 -16.81 6.23 4.67
CA LEU A 325 -17.63 5.99 3.48
C LEU A 325 -17.95 7.27 2.70
N SER A 326 -18.34 8.36 3.41
CA SER A 326 -18.64 9.64 2.75
C SER A 326 -17.41 10.25 2.10
N GLY A 327 -16.23 10.03 2.67
CA GLY A 327 -14.97 10.43 2.07
C GLY A 327 -14.68 9.72 0.74
N ILE A 328 -14.97 8.41 0.64
CA ILE A 328 -14.87 7.69 -0.64
C ILE A 328 -15.84 8.26 -1.67
N GLN A 329 -17.11 8.46 -1.29
CA GLN A 329 -18.14 9.01 -2.16
C GLN A 329 -17.78 10.41 -2.65
N TYR A 330 -17.23 11.24 -1.75
CA TYR A 330 -16.73 12.58 -2.09
C TYR A 330 -15.63 12.50 -3.15
N VAL A 331 -14.64 11.62 -3.00
CA VAL A 331 -13.57 11.47 -3.99
C VAL A 331 -14.10 10.98 -5.33
N GLU A 332 -15.03 10.03 -5.35
CA GLU A 332 -15.66 9.54 -6.59
C GLU A 332 -16.41 10.67 -7.31
N GLN A 333 -17.18 11.47 -6.58
CA GLN A 333 -17.89 12.61 -7.14
C GLN A 333 -16.92 13.70 -7.61
N TYR A 334 -15.89 14.00 -6.81
CA TYR A 334 -14.86 14.98 -7.16
C TYR A 334 -14.16 14.62 -8.47
N VAL A 335 -13.70 13.37 -8.60
CA VAL A 335 -13.07 12.88 -9.84
C VAL A 335 -14.03 12.97 -11.02
N SER A 336 -15.29 12.56 -10.85
CA SER A 336 -16.30 12.64 -11.89
C SER A 336 -16.55 14.07 -12.37
N ASN A 337 -16.61 15.02 -11.45
CA ASN A 337 -16.85 16.43 -11.77
C ASN A 337 -15.65 17.10 -12.45
N ASN A 338 -14.43 16.65 -12.14
CA ASN A 338 -13.19 17.27 -12.62
C ASN A 338 -12.48 16.47 -13.71
N ILE A 339 -13.05 15.36 -14.18
CA ILE A 339 -12.41 14.52 -15.21
C ILE A 339 -12.21 15.24 -16.54
N HIS A 340 -13.00 16.26 -16.81
CA HIS A 340 -12.88 17.11 -18.01
C HIS A 340 -11.49 17.78 -18.10
N LEU A 341 -10.85 18.10 -16.94
CA LEU A 341 -9.48 18.65 -16.90
C LEU A 341 -8.48 17.77 -17.66
N LEU A 342 -8.73 16.46 -17.70
CA LEU A 342 -7.91 15.50 -18.42
C LEU A 342 -8.50 15.18 -19.79
N THR A 343 -9.80 14.85 -19.84
CA THR A 343 -10.41 14.34 -21.08
C THR A 343 -10.43 15.34 -22.23
N ASP A 344 -10.52 16.63 -21.94
CA ASP A 344 -10.53 17.69 -22.95
C ASP A 344 -9.17 17.86 -23.65
N ASN A 345 -8.11 17.28 -23.06
CA ASN A 345 -6.76 17.27 -23.59
C ASN A 345 -6.35 15.93 -24.22
N ILE A 346 -7.25 14.93 -24.26
CA ILE A 346 -7.00 13.60 -24.83
C ILE A 346 -7.62 13.50 -26.22
N ASN A 347 -6.79 13.35 -27.24
CA ASN A 347 -7.23 13.19 -28.62
C ASN A 347 -7.57 11.73 -28.93
N LYS A 348 -8.26 11.52 -30.06
CA LYS A 348 -8.64 10.18 -30.52
C LYS A 348 -7.41 9.30 -30.78
N GLU A 349 -6.37 9.89 -31.34
CA GLU A 349 -5.12 9.23 -31.76
C GLU A 349 -4.22 8.85 -30.60
N ASP A 350 -4.34 9.51 -29.43
CA ASP A 350 -3.53 9.22 -28.24
C ASP A 350 -3.79 7.78 -27.78
N LYS A 351 -2.71 7.03 -27.52
CA LYS A 351 -2.74 5.62 -27.12
C LYS A 351 -2.29 5.42 -25.68
N ASN A 352 -1.18 6.04 -25.31
CA ASN A 352 -0.52 5.85 -24.01
C ASN A 352 -0.64 7.10 -23.16
N ILE A 353 -1.29 7.00 -22.02
CA ILE A 353 -1.58 8.13 -21.13
C ILE A 353 -1.07 7.79 -19.73
N LEU A 354 -0.23 8.66 -19.17
CA LEU A 354 0.27 8.56 -17.81
C LEU A 354 -0.40 9.58 -16.89
N ILE A 355 -0.86 9.11 -15.74
CA ILE A 355 -1.27 9.93 -14.62
C ILE A 355 -0.21 9.82 -13.53
N LEU A 356 0.41 10.95 -13.17
CA LEU A 356 1.46 11.04 -12.17
C LEU A 356 0.93 11.78 -10.93
N GLY A 357 0.93 11.11 -9.77
CA GLY A 357 0.70 11.72 -8.46
C GLY A 357 2.01 12.17 -7.80
N THR A 358 1.93 12.86 -6.68
CA THR A 358 3.11 13.39 -5.96
C THR A 358 3.21 12.83 -4.55
N GLY A 359 4.35 12.21 -4.22
CA GLY A 359 4.66 11.70 -2.89
C GLY A 359 3.59 10.76 -2.32
N GLU A 360 2.99 11.15 -1.22
CA GLU A 360 1.89 10.42 -0.56
C GLU A 360 0.54 10.64 -1.24
N PHE A 361 0.39 11.67 -2.07
CA PHE A 361 -0.84 12.00 -2.78
C PHE A 361 -1.02 11.07 -3.98
N MET A 362 -1.39 9.84 -3.72
CA MET A 362 -1.49 8.78 -4.72
C MET A 362 -2.94 8.41 -5.05
N TYR A 363 -3.82 8.36 -4.06
CA TYR A 363 -5.16 7.77 -4.24
C TYR A 363 -6.05 8.57 -5.21
N ILE A 364 -6.12 9.88 -5.08
CA ILE A 364 -6.95 10.72 -5.98
C ILE A 364 -6.41 10.68 -7.42
N PRO A 365 -5.10 10.88 -7.70
CA PRO A 365 -4.55 10.67 -9.03
C PRO A 365 -4.82 9.26 -9.58
N PHE A 366 -4.73 8.23 -8.75
CA PHE A 366 -5.10 6.87 -9.13
C PHE A 366 -6.58 6.75 -9.53
N LYS A 367 -7.51 7.41 -8.82
CA LYS A 367 -8.94 7.41 -9.17
C LYS A 367 -9.19 8.09 -10.51
N PHE A 368 -8.46 9.16 -10.85
CA PHE A 368 -8.48 9.74 -12.20
C PHE A 368 -8.01 8.72 -13.25
N ALA A 369 -6.88 8.04 -13.03
CA ALA A 369 -6.39 7.01 -13.92
C ALA A 369 -7.41 5.85 -14.10
N GLN A 370 -8.02 5.40 -12.99
CA GLN A 370 -9.05 4.36 -13.01
C GLN A 370 -10.31 4.81 -13.79
N PHE A 371 -10.70 6.08 -13.67
CA PHE A 371 -11.82 6.62 -14.42
C PHE A 371 -11.52 6.67 -15.93
N LEU A 372 -10.34 7.17 -16.32
CA LEU A 372 -9.91 7.20 -17.72
C LEU A 372 -9.84 5.79 -18.33
N GLU A 373 -9.35 4.81 -17.57
CA GLU A 373 -9.28 3.44 -18.02
C GLU A 373 -10.67 2.83 -18.31
N LYS A 374 -11.67 3.16 -17.49
CA LYS A 374 -13.05 2.74 -17.72
C LYS A 374 -13.67 3.47 -18.92
N LYS A 375 -13.34 4.74 -19.11
CA LYS A 375 -13.88 5.58 -20.19
C LYS A 375 -13.25 5.27 -21.55
N PHE A 376 -11.94 5.04 -21.59
CA PHE A 376 -11.17 4.84 -22.82
C PHE A 376 -10.62 3.42 -22.93
N VAL A 377 -11.51 2.45 -23.19
CA VAL A 377 -11.18 1.01 -23.21
C VAL A 377 -10.11 0.59 -24.23
N HIS A 378 -9.83 1.44 -25.22
CA HIS A 378 -8.83 1.19 -26.28
C HIS A 378 -7.51 1.93 -26.05
N LYS A 379 -7.37 2.66 -24.95
CA LYS A 379 -6.15 3.38 -24.58
C LYS A 379 -5.44 2.69 -23.45
N ASN A 380 -4.12 2.78 -23.43
CA ASN A 380 -3.29 2.29 -22.34
C ASN A 380 -3.19 3.41 -21.29
N ILE A 381 -3.79 3.22 -20.16
CA ILE A 381 -3.70 4.15 -19.02
C ILE A 381 -2.70 3.62 -18.02
N PHE A 382 -1.78 4.47 -17.63
CA PHE A 382 -0.77 4.19 -16.63
C PHE A 382 -0.92 5.14 -15.45
N PHE A 383 -0.55 4.65 -14.27
CA PHE A 383 -0.46 5.42 -13.05
C PHE A 383 0.92 5.27 -12.44
N GLN A 384 1.46 6.37 -11.94
CA GLN A 384 2.69 6.41 -11.15
C GLN A 384 2.62 7.53 -10.11
N SER A 385 3.50 7.47 -9.10
CA SER A 385 3.71 8.57 -8.15
C SER A 385 5.19 8.82 -7.94
N THR A 386 5.54 10.03 -7.52
CA THR A 386 6.90 10.40 -7.11
C THR A 386 7.26 9.78 -5.76
N THR A 387 8.53 9.78 -5.38
CA THR A 387 9.02 9.21 -4.11
C THR A 387 10.22 9.96 -3.57
N ARG A 388 10.43 9.90 -2.25
CA ARG A 388 11.64 10.40 -1.56
C ARG A 388 12.76 9.36 -1.50
N SER A 389 12.49 8.10 -1.83
CA SER A 389 13.47 7.02 -1.67
C SER A 389 14.56 7.12 -2.74
N PRO A 390 15.82 7.38 -2.38
CA PRO A 390 16.92 7.39 -3.35
C PRO A 390 17.28 5.96 -3.73
N VAL A 391 17.20 5.66 -5.03
CA VAL A 391 17.57 4.36 -5.61
C VAL A 391 18.62 4.58 -6.68
N ILE A 392 19.58 3.69 -6.80
CA ILE A 392 20.63 3.75 -7.81
C ILE A 392 20.02 3.41 -9.18
N VAL A 393 20.33 4.24 -10.17
CA VAL A 393 19.92 4.01 -11.55
C VAL A 393 20.90 3.05 -12.22
N ASN A 394 20.38 1.93 -12.76
CA ASN A 394 21.14 0.97 -13.53
C ASN A 394 20.24 0.32 -14.57
N GLU A 395 20.65 0.32 -15.85
CA GLU A 395 19.87 -0.22 -16.97
C GLU A 395 19.51 -1.71 -16.83
N ASN A 396 20.34 -2.47 -16.11
CA ASN A 396 20.17 -3.91 -15.88
C ASN A 396 19.33 -4.23 -14.63
N GLU A 397 18.92 -3.21 -13.85
CA GLU A 397 18.14 -3.36 -12.63
C GLU A 397 16.71 -2.80 -12.79
N ALA A 398 15.95 -2.85 -11.71
CA ALA A 398 14.57 -2.35 -11.70
C ALA A 398 14.44 -0.86 -12.01
N ILE A 399 15.45 -0.06 -11.69
CA ILE A 399 15.45 1.40 -11.86
C ILE A 399 16.43 1.79 -12.97
N LYS A 400 15.87 2.13 -14.14
CA LYS A 400 16.61 2.42 -15.36
C LYS A 400 16.84 3.90 -15.62
N SER A 401 15.99 4.76 -15.06
CA SER A 401 16.10 6.21 -15.18
C SER A 401 15.54 6.91 -13.96
N SER A 402 15.95 8.15 -13.75
CA SER A 402 15.48 9.00 -12.66
C SER A 402 15.46 10.45 -13.07
N VAL A 403 14.40 11.15 -12.66
CA VAL A 403 14.33 12.62 -12.64
C VAL A 403 14.24 13.03 -11.18
N SER A 404 15.21 13.84 -10.72
CA SER A 404 15.24 14.39 -9.36
C SER A 404 14.69 15.81 -9.33
N PHE A 405 14.04 16.17 -8.23
CA PHE A 405 13.51 17.52 -8.00
C PHE A 405 13.31 17.75 -6.49
N LYS A 406 13.12 19.00 -6.08
CA LYS A 406 12.75 19.32 -4.71
C LYS A 406 11.24 19.09 -4.52
N ASP A 407 10.86 18.68 -3.33
CA ASP A 407 9.49 18.26 -3.00
C ASP A 407 8.45 19.36 -3.27
N ASN A 408 7.21 18.92 -3.41
CA ASN A 408 6.06 19.78 -3.67
C ASN A 408 5.45 20.41 -2.41
N TYR A 409 6.15 20.35 -1.27
CA TYR A 409 5.65 20.75 0.04
C TYR A 409 6.48 21.83 0.72
N ASN A 410 7.52 22.33 0.03
CA ASN A 410 8.44 23.37 0.53
C ASN A 410 9.31 22.93 1.72
N ASP A 411 9.53 21.62 1.87
CA ASP A 411 10.45 21.07 2.88
C ASP A 411 11.90 20.96 2.35
N ASN A 412 12.10 21.29 1.06
CA ASN A 412 13.39 21.23 0.36
C ASN A 412 14.01 19.82 0.35
N ILE A 413 13.17 18.79 0.36
CA ILE A 413 13.55 17.38 0.37
C ILE A 413 13.67 16.88 -1.06
N ASP A 414 14.71 16.08 -1.36
CA ASP A 414 14.87 15.46 -2.66
C ASP A 414 13.78 14.42 -2.92
N ASN A 415 13.17 14.52 -4.09
CA ASN A 415 12.16 13.63 -4.61
C ASN A 415 12.56 13.13 -5.99
N TYR A 416 11.98 12.01 -6.40
CA TYR A 416 12.35 11.32 -7.62
C TYR A 416 11.12 10.81 -8.36
N VAL A 417 11.19 10.85 -9.69
CA VAL A 417 10.36 10.04 -10.59
C VAL A 417 11.26 9.02 -11.25
N TYR A 418 11.01 7.76 -11.05
CA TYR A 418 11.80 6.69 -11.63
C TYR A 418 11.13 6.11 -12.87
N ASN A 419 11.92 5.59 -13.79
CA ASN A 419 11.45 4.89 -15.00
C ASN A 419 10.47 5.72 -15.84
N LEU A 420 10.57 7.04 -15.80
CA LEU A 420 9.77 7.93 -16.62
C LEU A 420 10.48 8.17 -17.95
N ASP A 421 10.07 7.44 -18.99
CA ASP A 421 10.41 7.79 -20.36
C ASP A 421 9.22 8.57 -20.99
N VAL A 422 9.36 9.88 -20.98
CA VAL A 422 8.30 10.78 -21.49
C VAL A 422 7.92 10.53 -22.95
N LYS A 423 8.82 9.91 -23.74
CA LYS A 423 8.57 9.61 -25.16
C LYS A 423 7.61 8.44 -25.38
N GLN A 424 7.39 7.63 -24.35
CA GLN A 424 6.47 6.49 -24.40
C GLN A 424 5.00 6.91 -24.27
N TYR A 425 4.74 8.17 -23.87
CA TYR A 425 3.39 8.66 -23.58
C TYR A 425 2.96 9.75 -24.57
N ASP A 426 1.74 9.64 -25.04
CA ASP A 426 1.11 10.69 -25.86
C ASP A 426 0.61 11.83 -24.98
N LYS A 427 0.22 11.53 -23.72
CA LYS A 427 -0.20 12.51 -22.70
C LYS A 427 0.33 12.12 -21.34
N ILE A 428 0.79 13.11 -20.57
CA ILE A 428 1.18 12.99 -19.18
C ILE A 428 0.42 14.03 -18.37
N PHE A 429 -0.34 13.60 -17.37
CA PHE A 429 -1.04 14.48 -16.44
C PHE A 429 -0.39 14.35 -15.06
N ILE A 430 0.21 15.44 -14.58
CA ILE A 430 0.82 15.51 -13.25
C ILE A 430 -0.17 16.22 -12.34
N ILE A 431 -0.63 15.52 -11.30
CA ILE A 431 -1.72 15.98 -10.44
C ILE A 431 -1.15 16.28 -9.04
N TYR A 432 -1.36 17.50 -8.58
CA TYR A 432 -0.87 18.05 -7.33
C TYR A 432 -2.00 18.33 -6.35
N GLU A 433 -1.73 18.15 -5.05
CA GLU A 433 -2.61 18.58 -3.96
C GLU A 433 -2.23 19.96 -3.40
N THR A 434 -1.06 20.47 -3.76
CA THR A 434 -0.49 21.71 -3.24
C THR A 434 -0.63 22.87 -4.22
N ASP A 435 -0.44 24.11 -3.73
CA ASP A 435 -0.47 25.29 -4.57
C ASP A 435 0.63 25.27 -5.62
N GLU A 436 0.36 25.94 -6.74
CA GLU A 436 1.25 25.99 -7.92
C GLU A 436 2.68 26.46 -7.60
N LYS A 437 2.83 27.39 -6.65
CA LYS A 437 4.10 27.93 -6.22
C LYS A 437 5.08 26.89 -5.65
N TYR A 438 4.57 25.75 -5.18
CA TYR A 438 5.39 24.64 -4.62
C TYR A 438 5.78 23.59 -5.67
N ASN A 439 5.28 23.72 -6.91
CA ASN A 439 5.45 22.72 -7.95
C ASN A 439 6.49 23.12 -9.01
N ILE A 440 7.21 24.23 -8.80
CA ILE A 440 8.09 24.84 -9.78
C ILE A 440 9.23 23.92 -10.20
N ASP A 441 9.86 23.24 -9.24
CA ASP A 441 11.04 22.41 -9.52
C ASP A 441 10.68 21.16 -10.33
N LEU A 442 9.58 20.48 -10.00
CA LEU A 442 9.09 19.36 -10.80
C LEU A 442 8.66 19.82 -12.21
N LYS A 443 8.01 20.98 -12.31
CA LYS A 443 7.64 21.56 -13.61
C LYS A 443 8.85 21.83 -14.49
N SER A 444 9.93 22.41 -13.94
CA SER A 444 11.13 22.72 -14.71
C SER A 444 11.89 21.46 -15.16
N ASN A 445 11.91 20.41 -14.34
CA ASN A 445 12.64 19.18 -14.63
C ASN A 445 11.93 18.20 -15.56
N ILE A 446 10.60 18.29 -15.67
CA ILE A 446 9.78 17.47 -16.59
C ILE A 446 9.19 18.33 -17.71
N SER A 447 9.71 19.54 -17.95
CA SER A 447 9.08 20.59 -18.74
C SER A 447 9.03 20.40 -20.25
N ASP A 448 8.10 21.18 -20.81
CA ASP A 448 8.00 21.80 -22.13
C ASP A 448 7.76 20.90 -23.33
N LYS A 449 6.79 19.99 -23.18
CA LYS A 449 6.17 19.40 -24.35
C LYS A 449 4.66 19.62 -24.28
N ASN A 450 4.04 19.96 -25.41
CA ASN A 450 2.59 20.21 -25.54
C ASN A 450 1.68 19.05 -25.11
N TYR A 451 2.26 17.96 -24.58
CA TYR A 451 1.55 16.79 -24.09
C TYR A 451 1.70 16.55 -22.58
N ILE A 452 2.39 17.45 -21.85
CA ILE A 452 2.53 17.38 -20.39
C ILE A 452 1.64 18.45 -19.75
N PHE A 453 0.74 18.03 -18.89
CA PHE A 453 -0.26 18.87 -18.23
C PHE A 453 -0.06 18.85 -16.73
N HIS A 454 0.05 20.03 -16.12
CA HIS A 454 0.16 20.22 -14.69
C HIS A 454 -1.20 20.64 -14.13
N ILE A 455 -1.78 19.81 -13.25
CA ILE A 455 -3.13 19.99 -12.72
C ILE A 455 -3.04 20.17 -11.20
N ASN A 456 -3.33 21.39 -10.73
CA ASN A 456 -3.48 21.68 -9.32
C ASN A 456 -4.95 21.48 -8.95
N LEU A 457 -5.24 20.52 -8.09
CA LEU A 457 -6.58 20.31 -7.60
C LEU A 457 -6.88 21.31 -6.48
N LYS A 458 -8.03 21.98 -6.59
CA LYS A 458 -8.52 22.99 -5.64
C LYS A 458 -9.61 22.44 -4.74
#